data_7cfd36f772514525aef64b92896c05cc
#
_entry.id   7cfd36f772514525aef64b92896c05cc
#
_cell.length_a   1.000
_cell.length_b   1.000
_cell.length_c   1.000
_cell.angle_alpha   90.00
_cell.angle_beta   90.00
_cell.angle_gamma   90.00
#
_symmetry.space_group_name_H-M   'P 1'
#
loop_
_entity.id
_entity.type
_entity.pdbx_description
1 polymer ?
#
loop_
_entity_poly.entity_id
_entity_poly.type
_entity_poly.pdbx_seq_one_letter_code
_entity_poly.pdbx_strand_id
1 'polypeptide(L)'
;MARIEKVELRMVDLPPKVKRTDAIQSFVSQETPIVTITDSDGAVGTGYSYTIGTGGSSVMRLLNDHLVPLILNEDADCIEAIWRKLEFATHATTIGAITALALAAIDTALWDLRAKKQNLPLWKLAGGAKDRCPLYTTEGGWLHIEKEALVEDALQAKAKGFSGSKVKIGKPHGSEDYARLSAVRAAVGDGFEIMTDCNQGFTVDEAIRRAERLKELDLAWIEEPLPADDLDGHIRLTRSTPTPIAVGESIYSIRHFREYMQKGACSIVQVDVARIGGITPWLKVAHAAEAFDIPVCPHFLMELHVSLTCAVQNGRYVEYIPQLDDLTTKGMEIRDGHAIAPSEPGIGISWNWDVVRARSVSEFTREIVRS
;
A
#
# COMPACT_ATOMS: atom_id res chain seq x y z
N MET A 1 29.81 -12.76 4.21
CA MET A 1 28.56 -12.96 3.44
C MET A 1 27.63 -13.80 4.29
N ALA A 2 26.54 -13.20 4.74
CA ALA A 2 25.49 -13.93 5.44
C ALA A 2 24.57 -14.61 4.41
N ARG A 3 24.48 -15.94 4.45
CA ARG A 3 23.68 -16.73 3.52
C ARG A 3 22.29 -16.96 4.08
N ILE A 4 21.26 -16.92 3.25
CA ILE A 4 19.90 -17.30 3.64
C ILE A 4 19.89 -18.80 3.95
N GLU A 5 19.67 -19.17 5.20
CA GLU A 5 19.67 -20.58 5.64
C GLU A 5 18.26 -21.15 5.80
N LYS A 6 17.32 -20.34 6.28
CA LYS A 6 15.94 -20.80 6.56
C LYS A 6 14.92 -19.76 6.14
N VAL A 7 13.82 -20.22 5.61
CA VAL A 7 12.64 -19.40 5.30
C VAL A 7 11.39 -20.08 5.84
N GLU A 8 10.64 -19.34 6.67
CA GLU A 8 9.36 -19.75 7.20
C GLU A 8 8.25 -18.92 6.57
N LEU A 9 7.19 -19.57 6.14
CA LEU A 9 6.02 -18.96 5.52
C LEU A 9 4.80 -19.23 6.38
N ARG A 10 4.02 -18.20 6.65
CA ARG A 10 2.73 -18.30 7.35
C ARG A 10 1.69 -17.48 6.63
N MET A 11 0.46 -17.94 6.61
CA MET A 11 -0.66 -17.15 6.15
C MET A 11 -1.66 -16.98 7.28
N VAL A 12 -2.04 -15.74 7.54
CA VAL A 12 -3.06 -15.39 8.53
C VAL A 12 -4.22 -14.74 7.80
N ASP A 13 -5.45 -15.14 8.10
CA ASP A 13 -6.66 -14.47 7.63
C ASP A 13 -7.13 -13.44 8.67
N LEU A 14 -7.26 -12.19 8.25
CA LEU A 14 -7.69 -11.06 9.07
C LEU A 14 -9.02 -10.52 8.55
N PRO A 15 -10.16 -11.00 9.07
CA PRO A 15 -11.43 -10.39 8.71
C PRO A 15 -11.44 -8.90 9.16
N PRO A 16 -11.87 -7.98 8.27
CA PRO A 16 -11.93 -6.56 8.63
C PRO A 16 -12.87 -6.33 9.82
N LYS A 17 -12.43 -5.50 10.77
CA LYS A 17 -13.23 -5.13 11.97
C LYS A 17 -14.45 -4.28 11.64
N VAL A 18 -14.38 -3.53 10.56
CA VAL A 18 -15.49 -2.71 10.02
C VAL A 18 -15.87 -3.21 8.64
N LYS A 19 -17.14 -3.06 8.28
CA LYS A 19 -17.57 -3.38 6.92
C LYS A 19 -16.92 -2.41 5.95
N ARG A 20 -16.22 -2.94 4.95
CA ARG A 20 -15.53 -2.18 3.90
C ARG A 20 -16.20 -2.46 2.55
N THR A 21 -16.83 -1.45 1.97
CA THR A 21 -17.55 -1.55 0.68
C THR A 21 -17.15 -0.40 -0.21
N ASP A 22 -16.65 -0.71 -1.38
CA ASP A 22 -16.33 0.24 -2.45
C ASP A 22 -17.29 0.09 -3.66
N ALA A 23 -16.91 0.63 -4.81
CA ALA A 23 -17.73 0.61 -6.01
C ALA A 23 -17.79 -0.78 -6.68
N ILE A 24 -16.87 -1.70 -6.38
CA ILE A 24 -16.74 -2.99 -7.06
C ILE A 24 -16.88 -4.21 -6.14
N GLN A 25 -16.67 -4.06 -4.82
CA GLN A 25 -16.66 -5.21 -3.89
C GLN A 25 -16.99 -4.86 -2.44
N SER A 26 -17.18 -5.90 -1.64
CA SER A 26 -17.21 -5.82 -0.17
C SER A 26 -16.13 -6.74 0.40
N PHE A 27 -15.30 -6.23 1.32
CA PHE A 27 -14.23 -6.98 1.95
C PHE A 27 -14.80 -7.84 3.07
N VAL A 28 -14.54 -9.14 3.01
CA VAL A 28 -14.96 -10.11 4.04
C VAL A 28 -13.77 -10.83 4.68
N SER A 29 -12.60 -10.76 4.05
CA SER A 29 -11.38 -11.47 4.45
C SER A 29 -10.16 -10.70 3.93
N GLN A 30 -9.05 -10.77 4.66
CA GLN A 30 -7.75 -10.28 4.24
C GLN A 30 -6.71 -11.34 4.56
N GLU A 31 -6.33 -12.11 3.57
CA GLU A 31 -5.25 -13.10 3.69
C GLU A 31 -3.90 -12.38 3.73
N THR A 32 -3.10 -12.65 4.75
CA THR A 32 -1.80 -11.98 4.98
C THR A 32 -0.69 -13.03 4.97
N PRO A 33 -0.01 -13.25 3.82
CA PRO A 33 1.21 -14.04 3.74
C PRO A 33 2.35 -13.32 4.48
N ILE A 34 3.00 -14.03 5.42
CA ILE A 34 4.15 -13.56 6.20
C ILE A 34 5.34 -14.44 5.86
N VAL A 35 6.48 -13.81 5.56
CA VAL A 35 7.76 -14.46 5.25
C VAL A 35 8.76 -14.10 6.33
N THR A 36 9.37 -15.09 6.96
CA THR A 36 10.48 -14.89 7.90
C THR A 36 11.74 -15.53 7.33
N ILE A 37 12.78 -14.75 7.17
CA ILE A 37 14.09 -15.18 6.64
C ILE A 37 15.10 -15.18 7.78
N THR A 38 15.83 -16.28 7.96
CA THR A 38 16.98 -16.39 8.87
C THR A 38 18.23 -16.57 8.05
N ASP A 39 19.27 -15.77 8.33
CA ASP A 39 20.57 -15.91 7.69
C ASP A 39 21.56 -16.76 8.52
N SER A 40 22.73 -17.04 7.95
CA SER A 40 23.81 -17.85 8.57
C SER A 40 24.41 -17.23 9.83
N ASP A 41 24.18 -15.95 10.08
CA ASP A 41 24.61 -15.25 11.29
C ASP A 41 23.53 -15.34 12.39
N GLY A 42 22.37 -15.95 12.10
CA GLY A 42 21.22 -16.07 12.99
C GLY A 42 20.34 -14.81 13.03
N ALA A 43 20.59 -13.83 12.16
CA ALA A 43 19.75 -12.64 12.06
C ALA A 43 18.43 -12.98 11.36
N VAL A 44 17.33 -12.32 11.78
CA VAL A 44 15.97 -12.62 11.32
C VAL A 44 15.30 -11.38 10.79
N GLY A 45 14.77 -11.47 9.56
CA GLY A 45 13.94 -10.46 8.95
C GLY A 45 12.55 -11.00 8.62
N THR A 46 11.53 -10.16 8.76
CA THR A 46 10.14 -10.52 8.50
C THR A 46 9.49 -9.53 7.54
N GLY A 47 8.88 -10.05 6.49
CA GLY A 47 8.10 -9.30 5.53
C GLY A 47 6.73 -9.90 5.33
N TYR A 48 5.85 -9.16 4.67
CA TYR A 48 4.49 -9.60 4.44
C TYR A 48 3.91 -8.98 3.17
N SER A 49 2.82 -9.56 2.72
CA SER A 49 1.93 -8.99 1.71
C SER A 49 0.48 -9.31 2.08
N TYR A 50 -0.46 -9.04 1.19
CA TYR A 50 -1.87 -9.29 1.46
C TYR A 50 -2.63 -9.63 0.18
N THR A 51 -3.78 -10.30 0.36
CA THR A 51 -4.85 -10.34 -0.64
C THR A 51 -6.17 -9.91 0.00
N ILE A 52 -7.15 -9.61 -0.82
CA ILE A 52 -8.49 -9.25 -0.35
C ILE A 52 -9.42 -10.46 -0.57
N GLY A 53 -9.26 -11.49 0.26
CA GLY A 53 -10.09 -12.69 0.30
C GLY A 53 -9.97 -13.64 -0.90
N THR A 54 -9.01 -13.42 -1.81
CA THR A 54 -8.82 -14.26 -2.98
C THR A 54 -7.36 -14.28 -3.40
N GLY A 55 -6.78 -15.48 -3.54
CA GLY A 55 -5.45 -15.66 -4.11
C GLY A 55 -4.32 -15.88 -3.12
N GLY A 56 -4.54 -15.76 -1.81
CA GLY A 56 -3.51 -15.98 -0.79
C GLY A 56 -2.89 -17.37 -0.86
N SER A 57 -3.68 -18.41 -1.09
CA SER A 57 -3.18 -19.77 -1.28
C SER A 57 -2.26 -19.89 -2.52
N SER A 58 -2.55 -19.16 -3.61
CA SER A 58 -1.69 -19.10 -4.79
C SER A 58 -0.38 -18.38 -4.50
N VAL A 59 -0.41 -17.27 -3.74
CA VAL A 59 0.79 -16.56 -3.27
C VAL A 59 1.65 -17.48 -2.42
N MET A 60 1.06 -18.19 -1.44
CA MET A 60 1.78 -19.12 -0.57
C MET A 60 2.41 -20.27 -1.34
N ARG A 61 1.72 -20.83 -2.36
CA ARG A 61 2.28 -21.90 -3.20
C ARG A 61 3.39 -21.38 -4.10
N LEU A 62 3.24 -20.22 -4.71
CA LEU A 62 4.31 -19.60 -5.49
C LEU A 62 5.56 -19.36 -4.63
N LEU A 63 5.40 -18.83 -3.41
CA LEU A 63 6.48 -18.67 -2.44
C LEU A 63 7.16 -20.00 -2.13
N ASN A 64 6.41 -21.00 -1.65
CA ASN A 64 6.96 -22.25 -1.18
C ASN A 64 7.60 -23.11 -2.28
N ASP A 65 6.91 -23.26 -3.41
CA ASP A 65 7.28 -24.25 -4.43
C ASP A 65 8.30 -23.71 -5.43
N HIS A 66 8.37 -22.38 -5.62
CA HIS A 66 9.17 -21.78 -6.67
C HIS A 66 10.16 -20.71 -6.20
N LEU A 67 9.75 -19.74 -5.35
CA LEU A 67 10.60 -18.60 -5.03
C LEU A 67 11.59 -18.90 -3.89
N VAL A 68 11.13 -19.50 -2.80
CA VAL A 68 11.99 -19.82 -1.64
C VAL A 68 13.16 -20.72 -2.01
N PRO A 69 12.99 -21.80 -2.79
CA PRO A 69 14.13 -22.62 -3.24
C PRO A 69 15.22 -21.85 -3.99
N LEU A 70 14.86 -20.76 -4.68
CA LEU A 70 15.81 -19.95 -5.43
C LEU A 70 16.65 -19.02 -4.56
N ILE A 71 16.17 -18.67 -3.35
CA ILE A 71 16.88 -17.73 -2.47
C ILE A 71 17.70 -18.41 -1.38
N LEU A 72 17.45 -19.68 -1.09
CA LEU A 72 18.30 -20.43 -0.17
C LEU A 72 19.76 -20.42 -0.64
N ASN A 73 20.69 -20.18 0.30
CA ASN A 73 22.12 -20.02 0.07
C ASN A 73 22.54 -18.76 -0.72
N GLU A 74 21.59 -17.85 -1.06
CA GLU A 74 21.94 -16.55 -1.62
C GLU A 74 22.49 -15.61 -0.52
N ASP A 75 23.26 -14.60 -0.91
CA ASP A 75 23.73 -13.55 -0.02
C ASP A 75 22.58 -12.61 0.35
N ALA A 76 22.14 -12.64 1.61
CA ALA A 76 21.01 -11.86 2.11
C ALA A 76 21.20 -10.33 1.96
N ASP A 77 22.44 -9.85 1.83
CA ASP A 77 22.75 -8.45 1.62
C ASP A 77 22.61 -7.99 0.16
N CYS A 78 22.46 -8.92 -0.79
CA CYS A 78 22.31 -8.62 -2.23
C CYS A 78 20.83 -8.51 -2.65
N ILE A 79 20.06 -7.65 -1.98
CA ILE A 79 18.58 -7.55 -2.16
C ILE A 79 18.19 -7.32 -3.62
N GLU A 80 18.82 -6.35 -4.30
CA GLU A 80 18.56 -6.06 -5.73
C GLU A 80 18.81 -7.27 -6.64
N ALA A 81 19.88 -8.02 -6.39
CA ALA A 81 20.21 -9.20 -7.17
C ALA A 81 19.19 -10.33 -6.95
N ILE A 82 18.78 -10.53 -5.69
CA ILE A 82 17.74 -11.51 -5.34
C ILE A 82 16.43 -11.10 -5.99
N TRP A 83 16.00 -9.84 -5.83
CA TRP A 83 14.76 -9.34 -6.43
C TRP A 83 14.75 -9.57 -7.95
N ARG A 84 15.85 -9.21 -8.62
CA ARG A 84 16.00 -9.40 -10.06
C ARG A 84 15.97 -10.87 -10.49
N LYS A 85 16.64 -11.75 -9.72
CA LYS A 85 16.61 -13.20 -9.93
C LYS A 85 15.18 -13.74 -9.88
N LEU A 86 14.41 -13.34 -8.87
CA LEU A 86 13.02 -13.76 -8.70
C LEU A 86 12.10 -13.20 -9.79
N GLU A 87 12.26 -11.93 -10.18
CA GLU A 87 11.53 -11.32 -11.30
C GLU A 87 11.75 -12.11 -12.61
N PHE A 88 12.98 -12.49 -12.91
CA PHE A 88 13.27 -13.29 -14.11
C PHE A 88 12.74 -14.72 -13.99
N ALA A 89 12.85 -15.35 -12.85
CA ALA A 89 12.34 -16.70 -12.65
C ALA A 89 10.82 -16.78 -12.83
N THR A 90 10.12 -15.67 -12.61
CA THR A 90 8.66 -15.56 -12.76
C THR A 90 8.21 -14.87 -14.04
N HIS A 91 9.11 -14.70 -15.04
CA HIS A 91 8.81 -13.93 -16.26
C HIS A 91 7.54 -14.41 -17.02
N ALA A 92 7.18 -15.68 -16.91
CA ALA A 92 5.97 -16.21 -17.53
C ALA A 92 4.66 -15.85 -16.80
N THR A 93 4.75 -15.39 -15.55
CA THR A 93 3.61 -14.98 -14.70
C THR A 93 3.68 -13.50 -14.30
N THR A 94 4.77 -12.81 -14.66
CA THR A 94 4.92 -11.36 -14.51
C THR A 94 4.29 -10.69 -15.76
N ILE A 95 3.57 -9.63 -15.68
CA ILE A 95 3.24 -8.74 -14.57
C ILE A 95 1.86 -9.15 -14.06
N GLY A 96 1.75 -9.45 -12.77
CA GLY A 96 0.47 -9.88 -12.21
C GLY A 96 0.49 -9.85 -10.69
N ALA A 97 -0.68 -9.67 -10.10
CA ALA A 97 -0.85 -9.49 -8.65
C ALA A 97 -0.21 -10.63 -7.84
N ILE A 98 -0.51 -11.90 -8.17
CA ILE A 98 0.00 -13.06 -7.42
C ILE A 98 1.53 -13.06 -7.36
N THR A 99 2.19 -12.79 -8.49
CA THR A 99 3.66 -12.74 -8.55
C THR A 99 4.21 -11.57 -7.76
N ALA A 100 3.66 -10.36 -7.94
CA ALA A 100 4.11 -9.17 -7.21
C ALA A 100 3.96 -9.33 -5.70
N LEU A 101 2.82 -9.85 -5.23
CA LEU A 101 2.56 -10.07 -3.81
C LEU A 101 3.53 -11.09 -3.19
N ALA A 102 3.89 -12.14 -3.93
CA ALA A 102 4.89 -13.11 -3.47
C ALA A 102 6.30 -12.50 -3.39
N LEU A 103 6.71 -11.75 -4.41
CA LEU A 103 7.99 -11.02 -4.43
C LEU A 103 8.07 -10.03 -3.28
N ALA A 104 6.99 -9.28 -3.02
CA ALA A 104 6.94 -8.25 -1.99
C ALA A 104 7.20 -8.78 -0.59
N ALA A 105 6.65 -9.94 -0.24
CA ALA A 105 6.84 -10.53 1.06
C ALA A 105 8.31 -10.93 1.31
N ILE A 106 9.00 -11.48 0.30
CA ILE A 106 10.44 -11.79 0.38
C ILE A 106 11.28 -10.51 0.43
N ASP A 107 11.04 -9.58 -0.47
CA ASP A 107 11.81 -8.33 -0.56
C ASP A 107 11.71 -7.52 0.75
N THR A 108 10.52 -7.39 1.31
CA THR A 108 10.29 -6.72 2.58
C THR A 108 11.03 -7.42 3.74
N ALA A 109 11.05 -8.77 3.75
CA ALA A 109 11.81 -9.53 4.76
C ALA A 109 13.32 -9.29 4.66
N LEU A 110 13.86 -9.19 3.46
CA LEU A 110 15.28 -8.90 3.24
C LEU A 110 15.65 -7.46 3.69
N TRP A 111 14.78 -6.49 3.41
CA TRP A 111 14.97 -5.12 3.90
C TRP A 111 14.88 -5.03 5.42
N ASP A 112 13.96 -5.75 6.06
CA ASP A 112 13.86 -5.85 7.52
C ASP A 112 15.12 -6.45 8.13
N LEU A 113 15.61 -7.56 7.55
CA LEU A 113 16.83 -8.22 7.96
C LEU A 113 18.03 -7.27 7.90
N ARG A 114 18.23 -6.60 6.75
CA ARG A 114 19.32 -5.63 6.56
C ARG A 114 19.24 -4.48 7.56
N ALA A 115 18.05 -3.90 7.74
CA ALA A 115 17.85 -2.77 8.65
C ALA A 115 18.16 -3.17 10.11
N LYS A 116 17.74 -4.35 10.54
CA LYS A 116 18.07 -4.92 11.87
C LYS A 116 19.57 -5.17 12.04
N LYS A 117 20.22 -5.77 11.05
CA LYS A 117 21.68 -5.99 11.08
C LYS A 117 22.49 -4.69 11.17
N GLN A 118 22.01 -3.63 10.53
CA GLN A 118 22.63 -2.31 10.58
C GLN A 118 22.20 -1.48 11.81
N ASN A 119 21.31 -2.02 12.65
CA ASN A 119 20.72 -1.32 13.80
C ASN A 119 20.10 0.03 13.43
N LEU A 120 19.40 0.07 12.28
CA LEU A 120 18.73 1.26 11.76
C LEU A 120 17.25 0.97 11.49
N PRO A 121 16.35 1.94 11.73
CA PRO A 121 14.99 1.86 11.21
C PRO A 121 15.00 1.99 9.69
N LEU A 122 14.06 1.30 9.02
CA LEU A 122 13.96 1.25 7.56
C LEU A 122 13.98 2.63 6.92
N TRP A 123 13.21 3.60 7.46
CA TRP A 123 13.13 4.92 6.86
C TRP A 123 14.47 5.65 6.79
N LYS A 124 15.35 5.47 7.80
CA LYS A 124 16.70 6.05 7.76
C LYS A 124 17.60 5.31 6.79
N LEU A 125 17.50 3.98 6.75
CA LEU A 125 18.27 3.16 5.82
C LEU A 125 17.92 3.46 4.37
N ALA A 126 16.65 3.74 4.09
CA ALA A 126 16.12 3.95 2.74
C ALA A 126 16.16 5.42 2.26
N GLY A 127 16.69 6.35 3.07
CA GLY A 127 16.84 7.76 2.62
C GLY A 127 16.76 8.81 3.72
N GLY A 128 15.86 8.65 4.72
CA GLY A 128 15.80 9.50 5.90
C GLY A 128 15.35 10.93 5.66
N ALA A 129 14.34 11.15 4.83
CA ALA A 129 13.91 12.48 4.44
C ALA A 129 13.19 13.27 5.54
N LYS A 130 12.40 12.58 6.39
CA LYS A 130 11.61 13.19 7.47
C LYS A 130 11.25 12.16 8.53
N ASP A 131 10.87 12.61 9.75
CA ASP A 131 10.56 11.74 10.89
C ASP A 131 9.06 11.52 11.12
N ARG A 132 8.21 12.15 10.33
CA ARG A 132 6.75 12.03 10.41
C ARG A 132 6.10 12.40 9.08
N CYS A 133 4.86 11.93 8.89
CA CYS A 133 4.08 12.21 7.70
C CYS A 133 2.62 12.49 8.08
N PRO A 134 1.95 13.47 7.46
CA PRO A 134 0.53 13.74 7.69
C PRO A 134 -0.34 12.52 7.32
N LEU A 135 -1.45 12.35 8.04
CA LEU A 135 -2.42 11.28 7.83
C LEU A 135 -3.70 11.79 7.17
N TYR A 136 -4.30 10.96 6.33
CA TYR A 136 -5.72 11.00 6.02
C TYR A 136 -6.37 9.66 6.37
N THR A 137 -7.67 9.63 6.64
CA THR A 137 -8.40 8.39 6.95
C THR A 137 -9.29 7.93 5.81
N THR A 138 -9.47 6.61 5.69
CA THR A 138 -10.44 5.97 4.78
C THR A 138 -11.54 5.24 5.55
N GLU A 139 -11.37 4.98 6.85
CA GLU A 139 -12.23 4.09 7.63
C GLU A 139 -13.71 4.53 7.68
N GLY A 140 -14.01 5.82 7.74
CA GLY A 140 -15.37 6.32 7.70
C GLY A 140 -15.92 6.64 6.31
N GLY A 141 -15.10 6.47 5.26
CA GLY A 141 -15.41 6.91 3.89
C GLY A 141 -16.09 5.88 2.98
N TRP A 142 -16.46 4.69 3.48
CA TRP A 142 -16.96 3.59 2.64
C TRP A 142 -18.27 3.92 1.91
N LEU A 143 -18.49 3.30 0.75
CA LEU A 143 -19.60 3.64 -0.15
C LEU A 143 -21.00 3.42 0.47
N HIS A 144 -21.13 2.45 1.39
CA HIS A 144 -22.39 2.16 2.08
C HIS A 144 -22.68 3.10 3.25
N ILE A 145 -21.71 3.91 3.67
CA ILE A 145 -21.89 4.82 4.80
C ILE A 145 -22.85 5.97 4.42
N GLU A 146 -23.83 6.19 5.27
CA GLU A 146 -24.82 7.27 5.09
C GLU A 146 -24.18 8.64 5.31
N LYS A 147 -24.79 9.65 4.69
CA LYS A 147 -24.24 11.01 4.63
C LYS A 147 -23.93 11.61 5.99
N GLU A 148 -24.80 11.41 6.96
CA GLU A 148 -24.68 11.94 8.33
C GLU A 148 -23.48 11.31 9.06
N ALA A 149 -23.30 9.99 8.92
CA ALA A 149 -22.17 9.27 9.50
C ALA A 149 -20.84 9.63 8.83
N LEU A 150 -20.84 9.87 7.50
CA LEU A 150 -19.69 10.40 6.78
C LEU A 150 -19.23 11.75 7.32
N VAL A 151 -20.17 12.66 7.57
CA VAL A 151 -19.88 13.99 8.13
C VAL A 151 -19.29 13.86 9.53
N GLU A 152 -19.90 13.03 10.37
CA GLU A 152 -19.43 12.79 11.74
C GLU A 152 -17.99 12.24 11.75
N ASP A 153 -17.70 11.23 10.91
CA ASP A 153 -16.35 10.66 10.82
C ASP A 153 -15.31 11.69 10.34
N ALA A 154 -15.64 12.49 9.34
CA ALA A 154 -14.75 13.55 8.85
C ALA A 154 -14.47 14.63 9.94
N LEU A 155 -15.47 15.00 10.73
CA LEU A 155 -15.30 15.92 11.88
C LEU A 155 -14.43 15.29 12.97
N GLN A 156 -14.60 14.01 13.27
CA GLN A 156 -13.76 13.30 14.23
C GLN A 156 -12.30 13.18 13.74
N ALA A 157 -12.09 12.90 12.46
CA ALA A 157 -10.75 12.89 11.86
C ALA A 157 -10.08 14.27 11.98
N LYS A 158 -10.81 15.33 11.65
CA LYS A 158 -10.34 16.71 11.80
C LYS A 158 -10.00 17.04 13.26
N ALA A 159 -10.83 16.64 14.21
CA ALA A 159 -10.60 16.85 15.65
C ALA A 159 -9.35 16.11 16.16
N LYS A 160 -9.01 14.96 15.56
CA LYS A 160 -7.76 14.21 15.82
C LYS A 160 -6.53 14.80 15.11
N GLY A 161 -6.68 15.89 14.38
CA GLY A 161 -5.60 16.58 13.66
C GLY A 161 -5.25 15.94 12.31
N PHE A 162 -6.02 14.98 11.79
CA PHE A 162 -5.80 14.42 10.47
C PHE A 162 -5.95 15.51 9.40
N SER A 163 -5.15 15.40 8.34
CA SER A 163 -5.15 16.37 7.25
C SER A 163 -6.37 16.23 6.34
N GLY A 164 -6.98 15.05 6.28
CA GLY A 164 -8.11 14.80 5.40
C GLY A 164 -8.81 13.46 5.64
N SER A 165 -9.84 13.24 4.83
CA SER A 165 -10.52 11.95 4.72
C SER A 165 -10.79 11.56 3.28
N LYS A 166 -10.70 10.26 2.97
CA LYS A 166 -11.01 9.68 1.68
C LYS A 166 -12.42 9.10 1.69
N VAL A 167 -13.23 9.51 0.73
CA VAL A 167 -14.64 9.09 0.58
C VAL A 167 -14.77 8.26 -0.70
N LYS A 168 -15.27 7.04 -0.57
CA LYS A 168 -15.61 6.21 -1.73
C LYS A 168 -16.81 6.80 -2.48
N ILE A 169 -16.65 6.94 -3.80
CA ILE A 169 -17.71 7.39 -4.71
C ILE A 169 -17.99 6.31 -5.75
N GLY A 170 -19.11 6.45 -6.48
CA GLY A 170 -19.57 5.44 -7.44
C GLY A 170 -21.01 5.04 -7.19
N LYS A 171 -21.80 5.88 -6.51
CA LYS A 171 -23.25 5.73 -6.44
C LYS A 171 -23.85 5.76 -7.86
N PRO A 172 -25.00 5.12 -8.11
CA PRO A 172 -25.64 5.09 -9.43
C PRO A 172 -25.79 6.47 -10.08
N HIS A 173 -26.12 7.48 -9.27
CA HIS A 173 -26.26 8.85 -9.76
C HIS A 173 -25.18 9.78 -9.20
N GLY A 174 -24.52 10.57 -10.06
CA GLY A 174 -23.50 11.55 -9.64
C GLY A 174 -24.00 12.62 -8.68
N SER A 175 -25.31 12.87 -8.62
CA SER A 175 -25.93 13.76 -7.65
C SER A 175 -25.88 13.20 -6.22
N GLU A 176 -25.86 11.88 -6.05
CA GLU A 176 -25.75 11.25 -4.73
C GLU A 176 -24.33 11.43 -4.17
N ASP A 177 -23.30 11.19 -4.98
CA ASP A 177 -21.91 11.44 -4.60
C ASP A 177 -21.67 12.92 -4.30
N TYR A 178 -22.22 13.82 -5.16
CA TYR A 178 -22.14 15.26 -4.90
C TYR A 178 -22.79 15.65 -3.57
N ALA A 179 -23.98 15.15 -3.27
CA ALA A 179 -24.68 15.47 -2.01
C ALA A 179 -23.92 14.97 -0.78
N ARG A 180 -23.29 13.78 -0.85
CA ARG A 180 -22.46 13.23 0.22
C ARG A 180 -21.21 14.08 0.46
N LEU A 181 -20.47 14.40 -0.60
CA LEU A 181 -19.24 15.18 -0.54
C LEU A 181 -19.48 16.64 -0.16
N SER A 182 -20.55 17.26 -0.68
CA SER A 182 -20.93 18.64 -0.31
C SER A 182 -21.25 18.76 1.16
N ALA A 183 -21.92 17.77 1.76
CA ALA A 183 -22.20 17.76 3.20
C ALA A 183 -20.92 17.65 4.02
N VAL A 184 -19.97 16.82 3.60
CA VAL A 184 -18.65 16.72 4.24
C VAL A 184 -17.91 18.07 4.13
N ARG A 185 -17.81 18.66 2.93
CA ARG A 185 -17.13 19.94 2.72
C ARG A 185 -17.74 21.08 3.56
N ALA A 186 -19.06 21.16 3.59
CA ALA A 186 -19.76 22.16 4.41
C ALA A 186 -19.47 22.02 5.91
N ALA A 187 -19.27 20.80 6.39
CA ALA A 187 -19.00 20.54 7.81
C ALA A 187 -17.52 20.77 8.19
N VAL A 188 -16.59 20.32 7.34
CA VAL A 188 -15.15 20.40 7.65
C VAL A 188 -14.50 21.74 7.24
N GLY A 189 -15.10 22.49 6.30
CA GLY A 189 -14.54 23.74 5.76
C GLY A 189 -13.35 23.52 4.83
N ASP A 190 -12.73 24.62 4.37
CA ASP A 190 -11.73 24.61 3.29
C ASP A 190 -10.35 24.09 3.73
N GLY A 191 -10.04 24.13 5.01
CA GLY A 191 -8.72 23.72 5.53
C GLY A 191 -8.56 22.22 5.77
N PHE A 192 -9.50 21.37 5.33
CA PHE A 192 -9.47 19.92 5.48
C PHE A 192 -9.56 19.26 4.10
N GLU A 193 -8.62 18.40 3.80
CA GLU A 193 -8.52 17.73 2.50
C GLU A 193 -9.63 16.67 2.34
N ILE A 194 -10.31 16.70 1.21
CA ILE A 194 -11.26 15.63 0.83
C ILE A 194 -10.70 14.90 -0.38
N MET A 195 -10.43 13.63 -0.22
CA MET A 195 -10.02 12.72 -1.26
C MET A 195 -11.22 11.88 -1.71
N THR A 196 -11.26 11.46 -2.95
CA THR A 196 -12.27 10.52 -3.41
C THR A 196 -11.65 9.30 -4.08
N ASP A 197 -12.35 8.16 -4.04
CA ASP A 197 -11.89 6.93 -4.64
C ASP A 197 -13.06 6.23 -5.37
N CYS A 198 -12.84 5.93 -6.63
CA CYS A 198 -13.83 5.33 -7.55
C CYS A 198 -13.59 3.83 -7.75
N ASN A 199 -12.47 3.28 -7.30
CA ASN A 199 -12.08 1.86 -7.47
C ASN A 199 -12.34 1.36 -8.90
N GLN A 200 -11.92 2.12 -9.91
CA GLN A 200 -12.00 1.77 -11.34
C GLN A 200 -13.44 1.63 -11.88
N GLY A 201 -14.42 2.22 -11.19
CA GLY A 201 -15.84 1.99 -11.48
C GLY A 201 -16.41 2.78 -12.65
N PHE A 202 -15.65 3.69 -13.31
CA PHE A 202 -16.20 4.57 -14.34
C PHE A 202 -15.65 4.28 -15.73
N THR A 203 -16.45 4.66 -16.74
CA THR A 203 -15.96 4.93 -18.10
C THR A 203 -15.33 6.32 -18.15
N VAL A 204 -14.51 6.60 -19.16
CA VAL A 204 -13.87 7.92 -19.34
C VAL A 204 -14.89 9.06 -19.35
N ASP A 205 -15.99 8.88 -20.09
CA ASP A 205 -17.03 9.92 -20.21
C ASP A 205 -17.77 10.13 -18.87
N GLU A 206 -18.00 9.07 -18.11
CA GLU A 206 -18.60 9.20 -16.77
C GLU A 206 -17.63 9.87 -15.79
N ALA A 207 -16.34 9.49 -15.79
CA ALA A 207 -15.32 10.12 -14.97
C ALA A 207 -15.21 11.62 -15.22
N ILE A 208 -15.23 12.05 -16.49
CA ILE A 208 -15.22 13.48 -16.85
C ILE A 208 -16.48 14.19 -16.33
N ARG A 209 -17.66 13.59 -16.50
CA ARG A 209 -18.92 14.18 -15.97
C ARG A 209 -18.91 14.27 -14.44
N ARG A 210 -18.35 13.26 -13.74
CA ARG A 210 -18.22 13.27 -12.27
C ARG A 210 -17.23 14.34 -11.82
N ALA A 211 -16.06 14.41 -12.44
CA ALA A 211 -15.06 15.42 -12.14
C ALA A 211 -15.60 16.84 -12.31
N GLU A 212 -16.32 17.12 -13.43
CA GLU A 212 -16.95 18.42 -13.65
C GLU A 212 -18.01 18.75 -12.60
N ARG A 213 -18.81 17.79 -12.17
CA ARG A 213 -19.81 17.98 -11.11
C ARG A 213 -19.20 18.28 -9.76
N LEU A 214 -18.04 17.70 -9.46
CA LEU A 214 -17.36 17.78 -8.17
C LEU A 214 -16.35 18.92 -8.06
N LYS A 215 -16.09 19.66 -9.13
CA LYS A 215 -15.00 20.65 -9.20
C LYS A 215 -15.06 21.76 -8.15
N GLU A 216 -16.28 22.17 -7.76
CA GLU A 216 -16.53 23.22 -6.78
C GLU A 216 -16.20 22.76 -5.33
N LEU A 217 -15.96 21.45 -5.14
CA LEU A 217 -15.71 20.88 -3.82
C LEU A 217 -14.22 20.88 -3.42
N ASP A 218 -13.34 21.39 -4.27
CA ASP A 218 -11.90 21.49 -4.05
C ASP A 218 -11.30 20.18 -3.51
N LEU A 219 -11.46 19.10 -4.30
CA LEU A 219 -10.98 17.77 -3.93
C LEU A 219 -9.45 17.70 -4.05
N ALA A 220 -8.79 17.10 -3.07
CA ALA A 220 -7.36 16.84 -3.10
C ALA A 220 -6.98 15.90 -4.27
N TRP A 221 -7.83 14.91 -4.55
CA TRP A 221 -7.73 14.07 -5.75
C TRP A 221 -8.99 13.22 -6.00
N ILE A 222 -9.08 12.70 -7.22
CA ILE A 222 -9.96 11.60 -7.61
C ILE A 222 -9.06 10.38 -7.87
N GLU A 223 -9.23 9.31 -7.07
CA GLU A 223 -8.44 8.07 -7.09
C GLU A 223 -9.11 7.03 -7.97
N GLU A 224 -8.28 6.34 -8.78
CA GLU A 224 -8.68 5.23 -9.66
C GLU A 224 -10.04 5.43 -10.36
N PRO A 225 -10.26 6.54 -11.10
CA PRO A 225 -11.55 6.74 -11.77
C PRO A 225 -11.84 5.70 -12.86
N LEU A 226 -10.79 5.17 -13.51
CA LEU A 226 -10.86 4.27 -14.66
C LEU A 226 -10.08 2.98 -14.38
N PRO A 227 -10.30 1.89 -15.16
CA PRO A 227 -9.43 0.71 -15.12
C PRO A 227 -7.94 1.07 -15.21
N ALA A 228 -7.12 0.44 -14.39
CA ALA A 228 -5.69 0.79 -14.27
C ALA A 228 -4.86 0.50 -15.54
N ASP A 229 -5.38 -0.24 -16.50
CA ASP A 229 -4.79 -0.50 -17.80
C ASP A 229 -5.28 0.45 -18.91
N ASP A 230 -6.24 1.33 -18.61
CA ASP A 230 -6.72 2.36 -19.56
C ASP A 230 -5.88 3.65 -19.46
N LEU A 231 -4.63 3.57 -19.92
CA LEU A 231 -3.71 4.70 -19.93
C LEU A 231 -4.23 5.87 -20.80
N ASP A 232 -4.79 5.58 -21.96
CA ASP A 232 -5.28 6.62 -22.87
C ASP A 232 -6.52 7.32 -22.31
N GLY A 233 -7.38 6.59 -21.61
CA GLY A 233 -8.50 7.15 -20.85
C GLY A 233 -8.03 8.11 -19.75
N HIS A 234 -7.01 7.74 -18.98
CA HIS A 234 -6.43 8.61 -17.96
C HIS A 234 -5.79 9.87 -18.56
N ILE A 235 -5.10 9.77 -19.69
CA ILE A 235 -4.56 10.96 -20.42
C ILE A 235 -5.69 11.90 -20.83
N ARG A 236 -6.80 11.35 -21.34
CA ARG A 236 -7.97 12.15 -21.72
C ARG A 236 -8.60 12.81 -20.50
N LEU A 237 -8.74 12.08 -19.40
CA LEU A 237 -9.36 12.58 -18.17
C LEU A 237 -8.51 13.70 -17.53
N THR A 238 -7.22 13.50 -17.35
CA THR A 238 -6.34 14.50 -16.73
C THR A 238 -6.30 15.82 -17.50
N ARG A 239 -6.50 15.78 -18.82
CA ARG A 239 -6.63 16.99 -19.65
C ARG A 239 -8.00 17.66 -19.57
N SER A 240 -9.01 16.98 -19.04
CA SER A 240 -10.39 17.43 -19.00
C SER A 240 -10.81 17.99 -17.64
N THR A 241 -9.97 17.88 -16.60
CA THR A 241 -10.27 18.38 -15.26
C THR A 241 -9.03 18.98 -14.59
N PRO A 242 -9.18 20.07 -13.83
CA PRO A 242 -8.11 20.58 -12.97
C PRO A 242 -7.92 19.74 -11.69
N THR A 243 -8.91 18.93 -11.30
CA THR A 243 -8.81 18.08 -10.11
C THR A 243 -7.71 17.03 -10.30
N PRO A 244 -6.77 16.90 -9.36
CA PRO A 244 -5.70 15.91 -9.44
C PRO A 244 -6.25 14.47 -9.56
N ILE A 245 -5.64 13.67 -10.42
CA ILE A 245 -5.96 12.24 -10.59
C ILE A 245 -4.86 11.42 -9.92
N ALA A 246 -5.27 10.53 -9.01
CA ALA A 246 -4.39 9.64 -8.29
C ALA A 246 -4.55 8.20 -8.79
N VAL A 247 -3.42 7.52 -9.02
CA VAL A 247 -3.40 6.11 -9.46
C VAL A 247 -2.20 5.38 -8.85
N GLY A 248 -2.31 4.07 -8.70
CA GLY A 248 -1.13 3.30 -8.34
C GLY A 248 -1.40 1.97 -7.66
N GLU A 249 -2.45 1.82 -6.88
CA GLU A 249 -2.73 0.58 -6.16
C GLU A 249 -2.89 -0.64 -7.09
N SER A 250 -3.39 -0.43 -8.30
CA SER A 250 -3.60 -1.48 -9.30
C SER A 250 -2.54 -1.49 -10.41
N ILE A 251 -1.39 -0.85 -10.17
CA ILE A 251 -0.24 -0.85 -11.08
C ILE A 251 0.89 -1.72 -10.52
N TYR A 252 1.22 -2.81 -11.22
CA TYR A 252 2.17 -3.83 -10.77
C TYR A 252 3.55 -3.73 -11.42
N SER A 253 3.83 -2.69 -12.20
CA SER A 253 5.07 -2.55 -12.97
C SER A 253 5.67 -1.15 -12.87
N ILE A 254 6.98 -1.07 -12.58
CA ILE A 254 7.75 0.19 -12.63
C ILE A 254 7.62 0.85 -14.03
N ARG A 255 7.60 0.05 -15.10
CA ARG A 255 7.49 0.56 -16.47
C ARG A 255 6.13 1.18 -16.75
N HIS A 256 5.07 0.60 -16.19
CA HIS A 256 3.73 1.14 -16.30
C HIS A 256 3.60 2.47 -15.53
N PHE A 257 4.13 2.57 -14.30
CA PHE A 257 4.24 3.86 -13.59
C PHE A 257 4.98 4.92 -14.41
N ARG A 258 6.12 4.55 -15.02
CA ARG A 258 6.87 5.47 -15.91
C ARG A 258 5.98 6.00 -17.04
N GLU A 259 5.19 5.16 -17.67
CA GLU A 259 4.31 5.56 -18.78
C GLU A 259 3.23 6.53 -18.30
N TYR A 260 2.61 6.27 -17.15
CA TYR A 260 1.63 7.17 -16.54
C TYR A 260 2.24 8.55 -16.25
N MET A 261 3.38 8.60 -15.61
CA MET A 261 4.06 9.84 -15.27
C MET A 261 4.53 10.60 -16.53
N GLN A 262 5.19 9.91 -17.44
CA GLN A 262 5.75 10.52 -18.66
C GLN A 262 4.67 11.12 -19.56
N LYS A 263 3.48 10.52 -19.60
CA LYS A 263 2.36 10.97 -20.44
C LYS A 263 1.43 11.95 -19.71
N GLY A 264 1.69 12.27 -18.45
CA GLY A 264 0.84 13.12 -17.63
C GLY A 264 -0.54 12.51 -17.36
N ALA A 265 -0.61 11.20 -17.21
CA ALA A 265 -1.84 10.45 -16.97
C ALA A 265 -2.23 10.37 -15.47
N CYS A 266 -1.37 10.89 -14.59
CA CYS A 266 -1.65 11.04 -13.16
C CYS A 266 -0.97 12.28 -12.59
N SER A 267 -1.51 12.79 -11.48
CA SER A 267 -0.97 13.91 -10.70
C SER A 267 -0.42 13.45 -9.36
N ILE A 268 -0.80 12.26 -8.90
CA ILE A 268 -0.40 11.64 -7.64
C ILE A 268 -0.14 10.16 -7.89
N VAL A 269 0.97 9.67 -7.35
CA VAL A 269 1.34 8.24 -7.39
C VAL A 269 0.97 7.58 -6.06
N GLN A 270 0.13 6.54 -6.13
CA GLN A 270 -0.33 5.78 -4.97
C GLN A 270 0.25 4.35 -4.99
N VAL A 271 1.57 4.26 -5.17
CA VAL A 271 2.26 2.97 -5.24
C VAL A 271 2.08 2.18 -3.94
N ASP A 272 1.55 0.96 -4.07
CA ASP A 272 1.41 -0.02 -2.99
C ASP A 272 2.64 -0.93 -2.97
N VAL A 273 3.30 -1.03 -1.81
CA VAL A 273 4.55 -1.80 -1.66
C VAL A 273 4.37 -3.29 -1.92
N ALA A 274 3.22 -3.85 -1.57
CA ALA A 274 2.94 -5.26 -1.87
C ALA A 274 2.63 -5.47 -3.35
N ARG A 275 1.83 -4.59 -3.95
CA ARG A 275 1.39 -4.73 -5.34
C ARG A 275 2.48 -4.43 -6.36
N ILE A 276 3.45 -3.59 -6.02
CA ILE A 276 4.62 -3.32 -6.90
C ILE A 276 5.72 -4.39 -6.79
N GLY A 277 5.66 -5.27 -5.81
CA GLY A 277 6.63 -6.34 -5.62
C GLY A 277 7.71 -6.08 -4.58
N GLY A 278 7.48 -5.17 -3.63
CA GLY A 278 8.35 -4.93 -2.48
C GLY A 278 8.89 -3.51 -2.35
N ILE A 279 9.74 -3.31 -1.37
CA ILE A 279 10.39 -2.03 -1.05
C ILE A 279 11.36 -1.62 -2.18
N THR A 280 12.10 -2.57 -2.73
CA THR A 280 13.05 -2.34 -3.82
C THR A 280 12.40 -1.65 -5.03
N PRO A 281 11.33 -2.18 -5.64
CA PRO A 281 10.65 -1.49 -6.73
C PRO A 281 9.86 -0.25 -6.28
N TRP A 282 9.35 -0.21 -5.03
CA TRP A 282 8.65 0.94 -4.49
C TRP A 282 9.55 2.18 -4.48
N LEU A 283 10.77 2.06 -3.98
CA LEU A 283 11.75 3.15 -3.95
C LEU A 283 12.08 3.65 -5.38
N LYS A 284 12.18 2.74 -6.35
CA LYS A 284 12.41 3.12 -7.76
C LYS A 284 11.25 3.94 -8.32
N VAL A 285 10.00 3.57 -7.99
CA VAL A 285 8.81 4.34 -8.40
C VAL A 285 8.80 5.71 -7.71
N ALA A 286 9.06 5.77 -6.40
CA ALA A 286 9.06 7.03 -5.65
C ALA A 286 10.11 8.01 -6.17
N HIS A 287 11.35 7.57 -6.41
CA HIS A 287 12.40 8.42 -6.99
C HIS A 287 12.12 8.80 -8.45
N ALA A 288 11.48 7.93 -9.23
CA ALA A 288 11.04 8.30 -10.57
C ALA A 288 9.95 9.39 -10.50
N ALA A 289 8.98 9.26 -9.59
CA ALA A 289 7.93 10.27 -9.39
C ALA A 289 8.51 11.63 -8.94
N GLU A 290 9.53 11.62 -8.09
CA GLU A 290 10.25 12.85 -7.69
C GLU A 290 10.84 13.59 -8.90
N ALA A 291 11.41 12.87 -9.86
CA ALA A 291 11.97 13.47 -11.09
C ALA A 291 10.90 14.09 -12.02
N PHE A 292 9.62 13.80 -11.80
CA PHE A 292 8.48 14.40 -12.49
C PHE A 292 7.71 15.40 -11.61
N ASP A 293 8.24 15.77 -10.43
CA ASP A 293 7.57 16.62 -9.44
C ASP A 293 6.21 16.05 -8.97
N ILE A 294 6.05 14.72 -8.98
CA ILE A 294 4.81 14.04 -8.59
C ILE A 294 4.92 13.54 -7.14
N PRO A 295 3.98 13.90 -6.24
CA PRO A 295 3.96 13.40 -4.88
C PRO A 295 3.54 11.93 -4.82
N VAL A 296 4.07 11.23 -3.79
CA VAL A 296 3.70 9.86 -3.46
C VAL A 296 2.80 9.84 -2.21
N CYS A 297 1.62 9.24 -2.36
CA CYS A 297 0.65 9.01 -1.30
C CYS A 297 0.28 7.51 -1.33
N PRO A 298 1.08 6.61 -0.70
CA PRO A 298 0.95 5.18 -0.92
C PRO A 298 -0.37 4.62 -0.44
N HIS A 299 -0.85 3.58 -1.12
CA HIS A 299 -2.08 2.88 -0.81
C HIS A 299 -1.88 1.86 0.30
N PHE A 300 -2.82 1.80 1.27
CA PHE A 300 -2.97 0.70 2.23
C PHE A 300 -1.76 0.55 3.17
N LEU A 301 -1.41 -0.64 3.64
CA LEU A 301 -0.24 -1.07 4.44
C LEU A 301 0.44 0.05 5.27
N MET A 302 -0.34 0.81 6.05
CA MET A 302 0.10 2.02 6.75
C MET A 302 1.32 1.77 7.65
N GLU A 303 1.40 0.60 8.29
CA GLU A 303 2.46 0.24 9.22
C GLU A 303 3.83 0.15 8.54
N LEU A 304 3.86 -0.20 7.24
CA LEU A 304 5.08 -0.23 6.43
C LEU A 304 5.27 1.08 5.66
N HIS A 305 4.18 1.65 5.13
CA HIS A 305 4.24 2.86 4.32
C HIS A 305 4.67 4.10 5.12
N VAL A 306 4.46 4.16 6.44
CA VAL A 306 5.00 5.26 7.25
C VAL A 306 6.52 5.34 7.11
N SER A 307 7.23 4.22 7.16
CA SER A 307 8.69 4.18 6.95
C SER A 307 9.08 4.60 5.54
N LEU A 308 8.37 4.11 4.52
CA LEU A 308 8.69 4.40 3.12
C LEU A 308 8.39 5.86 2.74
N THR A 309 7.26 6.40 3.19
CA THR A 309 6.88 7.80 2.96
C THR A 309 7.84 8.76 3.66
N CYS A 310 8.34 8.38 4.84
CA CYS A 310 9.35 9.16 5.57
C CYS A 310 10.77 9.01 5.00
N ALA A 311 11.02 8.01 4.17
CA ALA A 311 12.32 7.83 3.52
C ALA A 311 12.56 8.79 2.34
N VAL A 312 11.50 9.25 1.65
CA VAL A 312 11.59 10.03 0.42
C VAL A 312 11.04 11.45 0.57
N GLN A 313 11.59 12.42 -0.18
CA GLN A 313 11.21 13.83 -0.08
C GLN A 313 9.78 14.08 -0.59
N ASN A 314 9.40 13.45 -1.68
CA ASN A 314 8.10 13.61 -2.33
C ASN A 314 6.97 12.75 -1.69
N GLY A 315 7.23 12.03 -0.60
CA GLY A 315 6.18 11.37 0.20
C GLY A 315 5.29 12.41 0.87
N ARG A 316 3.97 12.43 0.60
CA ARG A 316 3.08 13.50 1.05
C ARG A 316 2.15 13.08 2.19
N TYR A 317 1.49 11.94 2.09
CA TYR A 317 0.53 11.43 3.08
C TYR A 317 0.74 9.94 3.33
N VAL A 318 0.30 9.48 4.51
CA VAL A 318 0.06 8.05 4.79
C VAL A 318 -1.46 7.86 4.94
N GLU A 319 -1.98 6.82 4.35
CA GLU A 319 -3.38 6.41 4.48
C GLU A 319 -3.61 5.71 5.82
N TYR A 320 -4.52 6.23 6.64
CA TYR A 320 -4.91 5.57 7.88
C TYR A 320 -6.02 4.55 7.62
N ILE A 321 -5.63 3.29 7.62
CA ILE A 321 -6.50 2.14 7.42
C ILE A 321 -5.91 0.92 8.14
N PRO A 322 -6.15 0.76 9.45
CA PRO A 322 -5.50 -0.23 10.29
C PRO A 322 -5.85 -1.66 9.88
N GLN A 323 -4.85 -2.54 9.90
CA GLN A 323 -4.99 -3.92 9.43
C GLN A 323 -4.28 -4.95 10.30
N LEU A 324 -3.10 -4.61 10.81
CA LEU A 324 -2.26 -5.55 11.55
C LEU A 324 -2.48 -5.51 13.07
N ASP A 325 -3.40 -4.69 13.57
CA ASP A 325 -3.58 -4.41 15.01
C ASP A 325 -3.53 -5.65 15.90
N ASP A 326 -4.19 -6.73 15.50
CA ASP A 326 -4.22 -7.95 16.29
C ASP A 326 -2.94 -8.79 16.16
N LEU A 327 -2.15 -8.57 15.11
CA LEU A 327 -0.92 -9.32 14.83
C LEU A 327 0.32 -8.63 15.38
N THR A 328 0.18 -7.43 15.94
CA THR A 328 1.29 -6.61 16.43
C THR A 328 1.15 -6.34 17.92
N THR A 329 2.29 -6.17 18.60
CA THR A 329 2.30 -5.77 20.02
C THR A 329 2.24 -4.25 20.19
N LYS A 330 2.45 -3.48 19.11
CA LYS A 330 2.44 -2.04 19.06
C LYS A 330 1.95 -1.59 17.68
N GLY A 331 0.94 -0.75 17.65
CA GLY A 331 0.44 -0.12 16.42
C GLY A 331 1.35 1.01 15.94
N MET A 332 1.03 1.58 14.77
CA MET A 332 1.67 2.78 14.26
C MET A 332 1.46 3.95 15.25
N GLU A 333 2.54 4.65 15.61
CA GLU A 333 2.45 5.82 16.48
C GLU A 333 1.85 7.01 15.73
N ILE A 334 0.83 7.62 16.33
CA ILE A 334 0.17 8.83 15.79
C ILE A 334 0.31 9.96 16.81
N ARG A 335 0.77 11.12 16.34
CA ARG A 335 0.88 12.33 17.16
C ARG A 335 0.44 13.54 16.34
N ASP A 336 -0.54 14.27 16.86
CA ASP A 336 -1.07 15.51 16.24
C ASP A 336 -1.41 15.31 14.75
N GLY A 337 -2.13 14.22 14.43
CA GLY A 337 -2.55 13.89 13.06
C GLY A 337 -1.45 13.40 12.13
N HIS A 338 -0.26 13.12 12.64
CA HIS A 338 0.88 12.61 11.88
C HIS A 338 1.22 11.18 12.29
N ALA A 339 1.50 10.34 11.33
CA ALA A 339 2.19 9.08 11.52
C ALA A 339 3.66 9.37 11.85
N ILE A 340 4.17 8.81 12.95
CA ILE A 340 5.56 8.96 13.38
C ILE A 340 6.38 7.80 12.84
N ALA A 341 7.49 8.11 12.19
CA ALA A 341 8.40 7.10 11.68
C ALA A 341 8.98 6.25 12.82
N PRO A 342 8.99 4.90 12.72
CA PRO A 342 9.49 4.03 13.76
C PRO A 342 10.94 4.33 14.13
N SER A 343 11.26 4.21 15.42
CA SER A 343 12.64 4.39 15.94
C SER A 343 13.41 3.07 16.01
N GLU A 344 12.70 1.96 16.10
CA GLU A 344 13.28 0.62 16.24
C GLU A 344 13.91 0.14 14.93
N PRO A 345 15.02 -0.64 15.00
CA PRO A 345 15.63 -1.25 13.83
C PRO A 345 14.65 -2.17 13.08
N GLY A 346 14.74 -2.19 11.74
CA GLY A 346 13.87 -2.98 10.89
C GLY A 346 12.76 -2.14 10.24
N ILE A 347 11.72 -2.81 9.78
CA ILE A 347 10.54 -2.19 9.14
C ILE A 347 9.61 -1.47 10.13
N GLY A 348 9.88 -1.56 11.44
CA GLY A 348 9.09 -0.90 12.48
C GLY A 348 7.84 -1.65 12.92
N ILE A 349 7.67 -2.91 12.52
CA ILE A 349 6.55 -3.76 12.92
C ILE A 349 6.99 -4.76 13.99
N SER A 350 6.33 -4.69 15.14
CA SER A 350 6.58 -5.59 16.28
C SER A 350 5.53 -6.69 16.32
N TRP A 351 5.85 -7.85 15.74
CA TRP A 351 4.91 -8.97 15.60
C TRP A 351 4.57 -9.64 16.95
N ASN A 352 3.30 -9.90 17.17
CA ASN A 352 2.82 -10.79 18.23
C ASN A 352 2.80 -12.25 17.73
N TRP A 353 3.94 -12.90 17.86
CA TRP A 353 4.13 -14.24 17.31
C TRP A 353 3.19 -15.30 17.90
N ASP A 354 2.70 -15.12 19.13
CA ASP A 354 1.72 -16.06 19.71
C ASP A 354 0.39 -15.95 18.97
N VAL A 355 -0.06 -14.74 18.69
CA VAL A 355 -1.29 -14.49 17.91
C VAL A 355 -1.10 -14.91 16.45
N VAL A 356 0.05 -14.57 15.83
CA VAL A 356 0.37 -15.00 14.46
C VAL A 356 0.28 -16.53 14.34
N ARG A 357 0.94 -17.27 15.25
CA ARG A 357 0.87 -18.73 15.24
C ARG A 357 -0.54 -19.27 15.45
N ALA A 358 -1.27 -18.72 16.41
CA ALA A 358 -2.64 -19.16 16.73
C ALA A 358 -3.64 -18.93 15.58
N ARG A 359 -3.40 -17.89 14.74
CA ARG A 359 -4.26 -17.54 13.59
C ARG A 359 -3.76 -18.06 12.24
N SER A 360 -2.61 -18.73 12.21
CA SER A 360 -2.07 -19.27 10.96
C SER A 360 -2.97 -20.33 10.35
N VAL A 361 -3.39 -20.13 9.11
CA VAL A 361 -4.22 -21.05 8.33
C VAL A 361 -3.40 -21.90 7.36
N SER A 362 -2.14 -21.53 7.12
CA SER A 362 -1.19 -22.27 6.28
C SER A 362 0.23 -21.95 6.68
N GLU A 363 1.10 -22.97 6.71
CA GLU A 363 2.51 -22.85 7.10
C GLU A 363 3.41 -23.73 6.24
N PHE A 364 4.61 -23.23 5.92
CA PHE A 364 5.69 -23.96 5.26
C PHE A 364 7.04 -23.54 5.85
N THR A 365 8.00 -24.47 5.86
CA THR A 365 9.39 -24.19 6.24
C THR A 365 10.32 -24.81 5.22
N ARG A 366 11.32 -24.04 4.76
CA ARG A 366 12.41 -24.48 3.91
C ARG A 366 13.73 -24.07 4.55
N GLU A 367 14.67 -25.01 4.63
CA GLU A 367 16.01 -24.77 5.18
C GLU A 367 17.06 -25.54 4.40
N ILE A 368 18.31 -25.08 4.51
CA ILE A 368 19.45 -25.80 3.93
C ILE A 368 19.72 -27.03 4.79
N VAL A 369 19.63 -28.21 4.20
CA VAL A 369 20.06 -29.45 4.85
C VAL A 369 21.59 -29.47 4.82
N ARG A 370 22.24 -29.26 5.97
CA ARG A 370 23.68 -29.46 6.10
C ARG A 370 23.95 -30.97 6.09
N SER A 371 24.61 -31.47 5.04
CA SER A 371 25.09 -32.85 4.92
C SER A 371 26.30 -33.09 5.81
#